data_83e12311bd94ccee6d43025c33d80e2a
#
_entry.id   83e12311bd94ccee6d43025c33d80e2a
#
_cell.length_a   1.000
_cell.length_b   1.000
_cell.length_c   1.000
_cell.angle_alpha   90.00
_cell.angle_beta   90.00
_cell.angle_gamma   90.00
#
_symmetry.space_group_name_H-M   'P 1'
#
loop_
_entity.id
_entity.type
_entity.pdbx_description
1 polymer ?
#
loop_
_entity_poly.entity_id
_entity_poly.type
_entity_poly.pdbx_seq_one_letter_code
_entity_poly.pdbx_strand_id
1 'polypeptide(L)'
;MKRHIGKLFILAIAVIMLCSTLCSCGLVGLGVMGAALSEGEETSQSETTIVTPTKKATQKTEYYVGETYEVKNKGTLTFISAEEYISDNMFVQPKENYKYIKLDFTAINTVSKEKYFSWDFTCYADDTKCDRNYLADNDLYVGDNIGAGRKVSGSVIFEVPIEAAHIEVEYAPDYNTIIKFIVQ
;
A
#
# COMPACT_ATOMS: atom_id res chain seq x y z
N MET A 1 -28.17 45.00 -1.36
CA MET A 1 -27.15 45.57 -0.46
C MET A 1 -26.05 44.54 -0.34
N LYS A 2 -24.93 44.66 -1.11
CA LYS A 2 -23.61 45.17 -0.72
C LYS A 2 -23.10 44.44 0.55
N ARG A 3 -21.93 43.77 0.65
CA ARG A 3 -20.58 43.92 0.06
C ARG A 3 -19.78 42.67 0.46
N HIS A 4 -18.98 42.07 -0.39
CA HIS A 4 -17.50 42.20 -0.47
C HIS A 4 -16.75 42.07 0.86
N ILE A 5 -15.93 41.06 0.95
CA ILE A 5 -14.54 41.07 1.44
C ILE A 5 -14.04 39.67 1.02
N GLY A 6 -13.17 39.46 0.14
CA GLY A 6 -12.07 40.24 -0.45
C GLY A 6 -10.75 39.81 0.12
N LYS A 7 -10.05 39.05 -0.67
CA LYS A 7 -8.60 39.12 -0.87
C LYS A 7 -7.67 38.69 0.26
N LEU A 8 -6.73 37.92 -0.19
CA LEU A 8 -5.32 37.89 0.20
C LEU A 8 -4.88 36.78 1.14
N PHE A 9 -4.40 35.73 0.57
CA PHE A 9 -3.12 35.18 0.98
C PHE A 9 -2.44 34.53 -0.23
N ILE A 10 -1.79 35.40 -0.97
CA ILE A 10 -0.70 35.06 -1.88
C ILE A 10 0.57 35.46 -1.15
N LEU A 11 1.57 34.65 -1.31
CA LEU A 11 2.99 34.84 -1.01
C LEU A 11 3.51 34.18 0.27
N ALA A 12 4.12 33.06 0.08
CA ALA A 12 5.47 32.77 0.59
C ALA A 12 5.97 31.46 -0.02
N ILE A 13 6.30 31.49 -1.32
CA ILE A 13 7.29 30.57 -1.89
C ILE A 13 8.53 31.39 -2.10
N ALA A 14 9.49 31.24 -1.25
CA ALA A 14 10.86 31.68 -1.46
C ALA A 14 11.76 30.50 -1.15
N VAL A 15 12.23 29.85 -2.23
CA VAL A 15 13.61 29.71 -2.62
C VAL A 15 14.53 29.21 -1.49
N ILE A 16 14.84 27.92 -1.52
CA ILE A 16 16.18 27.45 -1.21
C ILE A 16 16.63 26.53 -2.36
N MET A 17 17.13 27.15 -3.40
CA MET A 17 18.18 26.62 -4.23
C MET A 17 19.49 27.14 -3.64
N LEU A 18 20.42 26.31 -3.33
CA LEU A 18 21.86 26.43 -3.69
C LEU A 18 22.71 25.46 -2.90
N CYS A 19 23.63 24.92 -3.66
CA CYS A 19 24.98 24.45 -3.27
C CYS A 19 25.02 23.05 -2.65
N SER A 20 25.75 22.15 -3.24
CA SER A 20 27.17 22.28 -3.63
C SER A 20 27.60 21.07 -4.48
N THR A 21 28.11 21.38 -5.56
CA THR A 21 29.26 20.96 -6.32
C THR A 21 30.47 20.42 -5.51
N LEU A 22 31.11 19.43 -6.14
CA LEU A 22 32.58 19.15 -6.14
C LEU A 22 33.14 18.28 -5.03
N CYS A 23 33.58 17.09 -5.43
CA CYS A 23 34.98 16.62 -5.39
C CYS A 23 35.01 15.23 -6.04
N SER A 24 35.45 15.00 -7.22
CA SER A 24 36.78 15.18 -7.83
C SER A 24 37.86 14.29 -7.26
N CYS A 25 38.54 13.64 -8.20
CA CYS A 25 39.85 12.97 -8.14
C CYS A 25 39.79 11.55 -7.56
N GLY A 26 40.10 10.53 -8.30
CA GLY A 26 41.19 10.39 -9.28
C GLY A 26 42.16 9.37 -8.75
N LEU A 27 42.39 8.32 -9.43
CA LEU A 27 43.74 7.89 -9.75
C LEU A 27 43.72 6.61 -10.60
N VAL A 28 44.30 6.78 -11.74
CA VAL A 28 44.75 5.79 -12.69
C VAL A 28 45.91 5.01 -12.06
N GLY A 29 45.89 3.70 -12.14
CA GLY A 29 47.01 2.82 -11.85
C GLY A 29 47.12 1.77 -12.93
N LEU A 30 47.92 2.09 -13.94
CA LEU A 30 48.49 1.10 -14.88
C LEU A 30 49.63 0.33 -14.19
N GLY A 31 49.66 -0.97 -14.38
CA GLY A 31 50.78 -1.81 -13.95
C GLY A 31 50.55 -3.24 -14.41
N VAL A 32 50.96 -3.50 -15.61
CA VAL A 32 52.09 -4.28 -16.11
C VAL A 32 52.00 -5.80 -15.94
N MET A 33 52.08 -6.45 -17.10
CA MET A 33 52.28 -7.87 -17.38
C MET A 33 53.39 -8.52 -16.54
N GLY A 34 53.19 -9.78 -16.19
CA GLY A 34 54.23 -10.69 -15.72
C GLY A 34 53.72 -12.13 -15.81
N ALA A 35 54.11 -12.78 -16.88
CA ALA A 35 53.94 -14.22 -17.03
C ALA A 35 55.05 -14.94 -16.25
N ALA A 36 54.67 -15.94 -15.43
CA ALA A 36 55.60 -17.04 -15.09
C ALA A 36 54.77 -18.26 -14.65
N LEU A 37 54.98 -19.33 -15.34
CA LEU A 37 54.56 -20.70 -15.02
C LEU A 37 55.34 -21.20 -13.81
N SER A 38 54.68 -21.81 -12.84
CA SER A 38 55.27 -22.86 -12.00
C SER A 38 54.19 -23.69 -11.38
N GLU A 39 54.28 -24.98 -11.62
CA GLU A 39 53.52 -26.08 -10.99
C GLU A 39 53.86 -26.18 -9.51
N GLY A 40 52.90 -26.61 -8.71
CA GLY A 40 53.18 -27.07 -7.35
C GLY A 40 52.02 -27.06 -6.38
N GLU A 41 51.45 -28.24 -6.21
CA GLU A 41 50.83 -28.83 -4.99
C GLU A 41 49.56 -28.25 -4.36
N GLU A 42 48.64 -29.16 -4.33
CA GLU A 42 47.36 -29.14 -3.57
C GLU A 42 47.59 -28.90 -2.07
N THR A 43 46.88 -27.92 -1.52
CA THR A 43 46.51 -27.96 -0.11
C THR A 43 45.05 -27.47 0.01
N SER A 44 44.19 -28.44 0.21
CA SER A 44 42.78 -28.25 0.52
C SER A 44 42.63 -27.50 1.84
N GLN A 45 42.32 -26.22 1.78
CA GLN A 45 41.77 -25.46 2.90
C GLN A 45 40.29 -25.27 2.66
N SER A 46 39.50 -26.07 3.40
CA SER A 46 38.06 -25.89 3.52
C SER A 46 37.76 -24.56 4.22
N GLU A 47 37.49 -23.52 3.44
CA GLU A 47 36.87 -22.29 3.94
C GLU A 47 35.43 -22.61 4.30
N THR A 48 35.17 -22.78 5.58
CA THR A 48 33.83 -22.84 6.15
C THR A 48 33.24 -21.43 6.00
N THR A 49 32.51 -21.21 4.91
CA THR A 49 31.70 -20.00 4.75
C THR A 49 30.59 -20.05 5.80
N ILE A 50 30.76 -19.27 6.85
CA ILE A 50 29.72 -19.04 7.85
C ILE A 50 28.62 -18.22 7.14
N VAL A 51 27.61 -18.93 6.62
CA VAL A 51 26.37 -18.30 6.15
C VAL A 51 25.63 -17.80 7.38
N THR A 52 25.81 -16.52 7.68
CA THR A 52 24.96 -15.83 8.65
C THR A 52 23.53 -15.90 8.12
N PRO A 53 22.55 -16.47 8.85
CA PRO A 53 21.18 -16.51 8.37
C PRO A 53 20.67 -15.07 8.29
N THR A 54 20.50 -14.57 7.08
CA THR A 54 19.82 -13.31 6.84
C THR A 54 18.39 -13.48 7.35
N LYS A 55 18.06 -12.83 8.46
CA LYS A 55 16.74 -12.82 9.07
C LYS A 55 15.79 -12.27 8.01
N LYS A 56 14.99 -13.14 7.39
CA LYS A 56 13.95 -12.77 6.43
C LYS A 56 13.04 -11.78 7.15
N ALA A 57 13.03 -10.53 6.72
CA ALA A 57 12.15 -9.52 7.29
C ALA A 57 10.72 -10.05 7.16
N THR A 58 10.04 -10.22 8.29
CA THR A 58 8.61 -10.59 8.31
C THR A 58 7.86 -9.43 7.67
N GLN A 59 7.25 -9.69 6.52
CA GLN A 59 6.45 -8.68 5.84
C GLN A 59 5.25 -8.33 6.73
N LYS A 60 4.99 -7.04 6.93
CA LYS A 60 3.80 -6.56 7.63
C LYS A 60 2.56 -7.02 6.85
N THR A 61 1.60 -7.62 7.52
CA THR A 61 0.35 -8.13 6.93
C THR A 61 -0.89 -7.44 7.46
N GLU A 62 -0.78 -6.70 8.57
CA GLU A 62 -1.89 -5.99 9.22
C GLU A 62 -1.71 -4.48 9.09
N TYR A 63 -2.77 -3.78 8.74
CA TYR A 63 -2.80 -2.33 8.51
C TYR A 63 -4.01 -1.71 9.20
N TYR A 64 -3.83 -0.50 9.71
CA TYR A 64 -4.83 0.27 10.43
C TYR A 64 -5.22 1.52 9.64
N VAL A 65 -6.30 2.19 10.05
CA VAL A 65 -6.73 3.46 9.46
C VAL A 65 -5.55 4.45 9.42
N GLY A 66 -5.38 5.08 8.25
CA GLY A 66 -4.28 5.99 7.95
C GLY A 66 -3.02 5.31 7.40
N GLU A 67 -2.91 3.98 7.47
CA GLU A 67 -1.74 3.27 6.99
C GLU A 67 -1.82 2.92 5.49
N THR A 68 -0.65 2.79 4.89
CA THR A 68 -0.49 2.51 3.46
C THR A 68 0.23 1.18 3.25
N TYR A 69 -0.38 0.33 2.43
CA TYR A 69 0.21 -0.90 1.92
C TYR A 69 0.85 -0.66 0.56
N GLU A 70 2.06 -1.17 0.35
CA GLU A 70 2.74 -1.14 -0.94
C GLU A 70 2.32 -2.35 -1.78
N VAL A 71 1.55 -2.11 -2.84
CA VAL A 71 1.13 -3.14 -3.79
C VAL A 71 2.27 -3.39 -4.77
N LYS A 72 2.93 -4.52 -4.63
CA LYS A 72 4.14 -4.89 -5.38
C LYS A 72 3.98 -4.67 -6.89
N ASN A 73 4.91 -3.91 -7.50
CA ASN A 73 4.96 -3.60 -8.92
C ASN A 73 3.73 -2.84 -9.48
N LYS A 74 2.93 -2.23 -8.60
CA LYS A 74 1.74 -1.46 -8.99
C LYS A 74 1.74 -0.07 -8.35
N GLY A 75 1.89 0.02 -7.05
CA GLY A 75 1.81 1.29 -6.36
C GLY A 75 1.41 1.12 -4.90
N THR A 76 0.51 1.95 -4.41
CA THR A 76 0.10 1.96 -3.00
C THR A 76 -1.41 1.85 -2.85
N LEU A 77 -1.85 1.27 -1.72
CA LEU A 77 -3.23 1.28 -1.26
C LEU A 77 -3.25 1.82 0.17
N THR A 78 -3.94 2.93 0.38
CA THR A 78 -4.08 3.57 1.69
C THR A 78 -5.47 3.31 2.25
N PHE A 79 -5.55 2.84 3.49
CA PHE A 79 -6.79 2.68 4.26
C PHE A 79 -7.12 4.02 4.93
N ILE A 80 -8.14 4.72 4.43
CA ILE A 80 -8.45 6.11 4.80
C ILE A 80 -9.31 6.18 6.05
N SER A 81 -10.43 5.42 6.07
CA SER A 81 -11.38 5.44 7.18
C SER A 81 -12.18 4.13 7.26
N ALA A 82 -12.74 3.89 8.43
CA ALA A 82 -13.78 2.89 8.64
C ALA A 82 -14.85 3.52 9.54
N GLU A 83 -16.10 3.54 9.06
CA GLU A 83 -17.20 4.23 9.73
C GLU A 83 -18.48 3.39 9.64
N GLU A 84 -19.37 3.54 10.62
CA GLU A 84 -20.73 3.04 10.50
C GLU A 84 -21.45 3.82 9.39
N TYR A 85 -22.10 3.09 8.50
CA TYR A 85 -22.82 3.67 7.36
C TYR A 85 -24.32 3.50 7.54
N ILE A 86 -25.04 4.61 7.40
CA ILE A 86 -26.49 4.64 7.42
C ILE A 86 -26.96 4.97 6.01
N SER A 87 -27.73 4.05 5.42
CA SER A 87 -28.27 4.25 4.08
C SER A 87 -29.54 5.11 4.12
N ASP A 88 -29.61 6.12 3.27
CA ASP A 88 -30.84 6.91 3.06
C ASP A 88 -31.90 6.14 2.25
N ASN A 89 -31.52 5.02 1.65
CA ASN A 89 -32.43 4.19 0.88
C ASN A 89 -33.14 3.18 1.79
N MET A 90 -34.44 3.34 1.94
CA MET A 90 -35.27 2.47 2.77
C MET A 90 -35.24 0.99 2.36
N PHE A 91 -34.82 0.66 1.14
CA PHE A 91 -34.68 -0.72 0.64
C PHE A 91 -33.28 -1.30 0.86
N VAL A 92 -32.35 -0.48 1.32
CA VAL A 92 -30.97 -0.86 1.59
C VAL A 92 -30.71 -0.63 3.07
N GLN A 93 -31.29 -1.48 3.90
CA GLN A 93 -31.13 -1.44 5.36
C GLN A 93 -30.43 -2.71 5.83
N PRO A 94 -29.63 -2.67 6.88
CA PRO A 94 -29.01 -3.86 7.43
C PRO A 94 -30.07 -4.79 8.04
N LYS A 95 -29.77 -6.07 8.14
CA LYS A 95 -30.58 -7.05 8.85
C LYS A 95 -30.71 -6.68 10.33
N GLU A 96 -31.72 -7.23 10.99
CA GLU A 96 -31.85 -7.10 12.45
C GLU A 96 -30.58 -7.57 13.16
N ASN A 97 -30.08 -6.81 14.12
CA ASN A 97 -28.81 -7.03 14.86
C ASN A 97 -27.53 -6.92 14.01
N TYR A 98 -27.64 -6.29 12.81
CA TYR A 98 -26.49 -5.97 11.97
C TYR A 98 -26.41 -4.46 11.74
N LYS A 99 -25.24 -4.02 11.34
CA LYS A 99 -24.93 -2.65 10.87
C LYS A 99 -24.12 -2.70 9.60
N TYR A 100 -24.14 -1.63 8.84
CA TYR A 100 -23.15 -1.45 7.77
C TYR A 100 -21.90 -0.75 8.29
N ILE A 101 -20.75 -1.23 7.84
CA ILE A 101 -19.49 -0.51 7.94
C ILE A 101 -19.03 -0.12 6.54
N LYS A 102 -18.61 1.12 6.37
CA LYS A 102 -18.03 1.68 5.16
C LYS A 102 -16.54 1.88 5.38
N LEU A 103 -15.74 1.32 4.48
CA LEU A 103 -14.30 1.49 4.48
C LEU A 103 -13.90 2.28 3.22
N ASP A 104 -13.14 3.34 3.41
CA ASP A 104 -12.64 4.17 2.32
C ASP A 104 -11.18 3.86 2.04
N PHE A 105 -10.85 3.75 0.75
CA PHE A 105 -9.50 3.47 0.27
C PHE A 105 -9.07 4.44 -0.83
N THR A 106 -7.77 4.66 -0.93
CA THR A 106 -7.15 5.34 -2.08
C THR A 106 -6.00 4.50 -2.61
N ALA A 107 -6.07 4.14 -3.88
CA ALA A 107 -4.98 3.50 -4.61
C ALA A 107 -4.27 4.51 -5.51
N ILE A 108 -2.94 4.44 -5.55
CA ILE A 108 -2.10 5.27 -6.40
C ILE A 108 -1.18 4.36 -7.21
N ASN A 109 -1.22 4.48 -8.53
CA ASN A 109 -0.25 3.84 -9.39
C ASN A 109 1.06 4.64 -9.39
N THR A 110 2.12 4.09 -8.80
CA THR A 110 3.44 4.75 -8.69
C THR A 110 4.43 4.31 -9.77
N VAL A 111 4.02 3.42 -10.68
CA VAL A 111 4.89 2.96 -11.77
C VAL A 111 4.59 3.69 -13.09
N SER A 112 5.50 3.59 -14.04
CA SER A 112 5.45 4.34 -15.30
C SER A 112 4.46 3.82 -16.36
N LYS A 113 3.71 2.74 -16.05
CA LYS A 113 2.72 2.13 -16.95
C LYS A 113 1.40 1.95 -16.22
N GLU A 114 0.31 1.92 -16.97
CA GLU A 114 -1.00 1.55 -16.45
C GLU A 114 -0.97 0.20 -15.73
N LYS A 115 -1.68 0.09 -14.61
CA LYS A 115 -1.79 -1.12 -13.79
C LYS A 115 -3.22 -1.37 -13.37
N TYR A 116 -3.60 -2.63 -13.43
CA TYR A 116 -4.86 -3.11 -12.88
C TYR A 116 -4.73 -3.30 -11.37
N PHE A 117 -5.63 -2.67 -10.61
CA PHE A 117 -5.84 -2.90 -9.18
C PHE A 117 -7.13 -3.68 -9.00
N SER A 118 -7.04 -4.83 -8.36
CA SER A 118 -8.23 -5.58 -7.93
C SER A 118 -8.84 -4.91 -6.71
N TRP A 119 -10.15 -4.94 -6.57
CA TRP A 119 -10.88 -4.55 -5.37
C TRP A 119 -11.48 -5.79 -4.69
N ASP A 120 -10.68 -6.86 -4.63
CA ASP A 120 -11.05 -8.10 -3.97
C ASP A 120 -10.88 -7.98 -2.46
N PHE A 121 -11.95 -7.54 -1.82
CA PHE A 121 -12.06 -7.37 -0.38
C PHE A 121 -13.04 -8.39 0.21
N THR A 122 -12.65 -9.06 1.29
CA THR A 122 -13.49 -9.96 2.07
C THR A 122 -13.47 -9.53 3.53
N CYS A 123 -14.65 -9.31 4.12
CA CYS A 123 -14.77 -8.93 5.52
C CYS A 123 -15.05 -10.15 6.40
N TYR A 124 -14.46 -10.13 7.59
CA TYR A 124 -14.73 -11.09 8.66
C TYR A 124 -15.06 -10.34 9.96
N ALA A 125 -16.07 -10.81 10.66
CA ALA A 125 -16.44 -10.38 12.00
C ALA A 125 -16.39 -11.60 12.92
N ASP A 126 -15.53 -11.58 13.94
CA ASP A 126 -15.27 -12.71 14.83
C ASP A 126 -15.10 -14.02 14.06
N ASP A 127 -14.16 -14.01 13.08
CA ASP A 127 -13.84 -15.11 12.16
C ASP A 127 -14.98 -15.56 11.22
N THR A 128 -16.12 -14.88 11.24
CA THR A 128 -17.25 -15.20 10.36
C THR A 128 -17.29 -14.26 9.16
N LYS A 129 -17.34 -14.83 7.96
CA LYS A 129 -17.42 -14.06 6.72
C LYS A 129 -18.70 -13.21 6.67
N CYS A 130 -18.53 -11.93 6.35
CA CYS A 130 -19.60 -10.95 6.23
C CYS A 130 -20.00 -10.71 4.77
N ASP A 131 -21.26 -10.35 4.57
CA ASP A 131 -21.79 -10.01 3.25
C ASP A 131 -21.33 -8.62 2.82
N ARG A 132 -20.84 -8.51 1.58
CA ARG A 132 -20.56 -7.22 0.96
C ARG A 132 -21.86 -6.65 0.39
N ASN A 133 -22.16 -5.39 0.73
CA ASN A 133 -23.32 -4.71 0.18
C ASN A 133 -22.94 -3.94 -1.09
N TYR A 134 -23.50 -4.35 -2.23
CA TYR A 134 -23.27 -3.74 -3.54
C TYR A 134 -24.34 -2.72 -3.94
N LEU A 135 -25.38 -2.55 -3.14
CA LEU A 135 -26.49 -1.62 -3.41
C LEU A 135 -26.36 -0.29 -2.67
N ALA A 136 -25.47 -0.24 -1.68
CA ALA A 136 -25.09 0.99 -1.01
C ALA A 136 -24.01 1.72 -1.83
N ASP A 137 -23.59 2.91 -1.39
CA ASP A 137 -22.56 3.75 -2.00
C ASP A 137 -21.18 3.05 -2.02
N ASN A 138 -21.04 2.12 -2.92
CA ASN A 138 -19.90 1.23 -3.05
C ASN A 138 -19.22 1.45 -4.41
N ASP A 139 -18.17 2.25 -4.41
CA ASP A 139 -17.47 2.69 -5.63
C ASP A 139 -16.42 1.70 -6.14
N LEU A 140 -15.85 0.88 -5.24
CA LEU A 140 -14.80 -0.09 -5.59
C LEU A 140 -15.43 -1.46 -5.87
N TYR A 141 -15.74 -1.75 -7.10
CA TYR A 141 -16.56 -2.91 -7.46
C TYR A 141 -15.75 -4.17 -7.76
N VAL A 142 -15.01 -4.18 -8.85
CA VAL A 142 -14.25 -5.35 -9.33
C VAL A 142 -12.75 -5.05 -9.38
N GLY A 143 -12.42 -3.90 -9.94
CA GLY A 143 -11.06 -3.41 -10.11
C GLY A 143 -11.01 -2.33 -11.19
N ASP A 144 -9.89 -1.61 -11.21
CA ASP A 144 -9.65 -0.49 -12.11
C ASP A 144 -8.28 -0.55 -12.75
N ASN A 145 -8.22 -0.11 -14.00
CA ASN A 145 -6.97 0.22 -14.66
C ASN A 145 -6.56 1.65 -14.30
N ILE A 146 -5.53 1.79 -13.50
CA ILE A 146 -5.03 3.09 -13.06
C ILE A 146 -3.81 3.48 -13.90
N GLY A 147 -3.90 4.58 -14.63
CA GLY A 147 -2.80 5.12 -15.42
C GLY A 147 -1.60 5.54 -14.56
N ALA A 148 -0.41 5.65 -15.18
CA ALA A 148 0.83 6.04 -14.49
C ALA A 148 0.67 7.36 -13.72
N GLY A 149 1.03 7.36 -12.44
CA GLY A 149 0.93 8.52 -11.54
C GLY A 149 -0.50 8.93 -11.19
N ARG A 150 -1.51 8.15 -11.56
CA ARG A 150 -2.93 8.44 -11.26
C ARG A 150 -3.38 7.72 -10.01
N LYS A 151 -4.53 8.16 -9.46
CA LYS A 151 -5.16 7.56 -8.29
C LYS A 151 -6.64 7.29 -8.54
N VAL A 152 -7.16 6.31 -7.81
CA VAL A 152 -8.58 6.02 -7.64
C VAL A 152 -8.88 6.02 -6.15
N SER A 153 -9.97 6.65 -5.74
CA SER A 153 -10.48 6.58 -4.38
C SER A 153 -11.90 6.05 -4.43
N GLY A 154 -12.31 5.33 -3.40
CA GLY A 154 -13.68 4.85 -3.29
C GLY A 154 -13.87 4.00 -2.05
N SER A 155 -15.06 3.43 -1.93
CA SER A 155 -15.54 2.77 -0.73
C SER A 155 -15.94 1.32 -0.97
N VAL A 156 -15.86 0.51 0.07
CA VAL A 156 -16.49 -0.80 0.17
C VAL A 156 -17.36 -0.85 1.42
N ILE A 157 -18.51 -1.50 1.32
CA ILE A 157 -19.48 -1.58 2.43
C ILE A 157 -19.77 -3.04 2.74
N PHE A 158 -19.72 -3.37 4.03
CA PHE A 158 -20.04 -4.70 4.54
C PHE A 158 -21.13 -4.65 5.60
N GLU A 159 -21.95 -5.70 5.64
CA GLU A 159 -22.94 -5.92 6.68
C GLU A 159 -22.32 -6.78 7.78
N VAL A 160 -22.18 -6.23 8.98
CA VAL A 160 -21.51 -6.89 10.12
C VAL A 160 -22.43 -6.95 11.35
N PRO A 161 -22.30 -7.96 12.23
CA PRO A 161 -23.04 -7.99 13.48
C PRO A 161 -22.73 -6.76 14.36
N ILE A 162 -23.73 -6.21 15.04
CA ILE A 162 -23.55 -5.05 15.94
C ILE A 162 -22.58 -5.38 17.08
N GLU A 163 -22.67 -6.60 17.61
CA GLU A 163 -21.91 -7.07 18.77
C GLU A 163 -20.52 -7.65 18.43
N ALA A 164 -20.09 -7.57 17.16
CA ALA A 164 -18.79 -8.10 16.76
C ALA A 164 -17.67 -7.42 17.57
N ALA A 165 -16.83 -8.25 18.20
CA ALA A 165 -15.70 -7.77 18.98
C ALA A 165 -14.45 -7.49 18.12
N HIS A 166 -14.31 -8.22 17.00
CA HIS A 166 -13.22 -8.06 16.07
C HIS A 166 -13.73 -8.02 14.64
N ILE A 167 -13.32 -7.01 13.88
CA ILE A 167 -13.67 -6.84 12.47
C ILE A 167 -12.39 -6.60 11.68
N GLU A 168 -12.15 -7.44 10.69
CA GLU A 168 -11.05 -7.29 9.75
C GLU A 168 -11.53 -7.42 8.32
N VAL A 169 -10.82 -6.74 7.39
CA VAL A 169 -11.08 -6.84 5.96
C VAL A 169 -9.82 -7.32 5.28
N GLU A 170 -9.88 -8.48 4.68
CA GLU A 170 -8.82 -9.04 3.85
C GLU A 170 -8.84 -8.42 2.46
N TYR A 171 -7.68 -8.07 1.96
CA TYR A 171 -7.44 -7.60 0.60
C TYR A 171 -6.50 -8.55 -0.12
N ALA A 172 -6.90 -9.04 -1.28
CA ALA A 172 -6.10 -9.91 -2.13
C ALA A 172 -5.60 -9.16 -3.37
N PRO A 173 -4.41 -8.53 -3.33
CA PRO A 173 -3.81 -7.84 -4.49
C PRO A 173 -3.40 -8.80 -5.60
N ASP A 174 -3.18 -10.07 -5.26
CA ASP A 174 -2.84 -11.18 -6.14
C ASP A 174 -3.21 -12.52 -5.47
N TYR A 175 -3.04 -13.64 -6.19
CA TYR A 175 -3.43 -14.98 -5.72
C TYR A 175 -2.64 -15.51 -4.50
N ASN A 176 -1.53 -14.89 -4.13
CA ASN A 176 -0.60 -15.40 -3.12
C ASN A 176 -0.44 -14.48 -1.91
N THR A 177 -1.04 -13.31 -1.94
CA THR A 177 -0.88 -12.28 -0.91
C THR A 177 -2.23 -11.95 -0.30
N ILE A 178 -2.31 -11.99 1.02
CA ILE A 178 -3.47 -11.51 1.78
C ILE A 178 -2.96 -10.44 2.74
N ILE A 179 -3.60 -9.28 2.72
CA ILE A 179 -3.36 -8.15 3.61
C ILE A 179 -4.63 -7.91 4.41
N LYS A 180 -4.49 -7.69 5.70
CA LYS A 180 -5.59 -7.43 6.62
C LYS A 180 -5.66 -5.95 6.98
N PHE A 181 -6.82 -5.37 6.83
CA PHE A 181 -7.15 -4.05 7.35
C PHE A 181 -7.99 -4.24 8.62
N ILE A 182 -7.45 -3.83 9.75
CA ILE A 182 -8.08 -3.99 11.06
C ILE A 182 -8.99 -2.80 11.30
N VAL A 183 -10.27 -3.08 11.53
CA VAL A 183 -11.32 -2.08 11.74
C VAL A 183 -11.57 -1.89 13.23
N GLN A 184 -11.66 -3.01 13.98
CA GLN A 184 -11.98 -3.03 15.40
C GLN A 184 -11.28 -4.21 16.09
#